data_69bde2c1b7c6cc63314b44c70af0125d
#
_entry.id   69bde2c1b7c6cc63314b44c70af0125d
#
_cell.length_a   1.000
_cell.length_b   1.000
_cell.length_c   1.000
_cell.angle_alpha   90.00
_cell.angle_beta   90.00
_cell.angle_gamma   90.00
#
_symmetry.space_group_name_H-M   'P 1'
#
loop_
_entity.id
_entity.type
_entity.pdbx_description
1 polymer ?
#
loop_
_entity_poly.entity_id
_entity_poly.type
_entity_poly.pdbx_seq_one_letter_code
_entity_poly.pdbx_strand_id
1 'polypeptide(L)'
;MKKILILSLMAIVPILATAQMKFATVRLQEVFDMMPETKEANKKIEELAKKYEAENKTLKTEYEIKYTDYVKSRANMPQNIRARREQELMLISQSIEDFMMVAQNDVKQQQELLLLPIKTKLMEAVKSIGDEGGYAFVIDEAKMLYKGVNFEDITVFVQAKLGL
;
A
#
# COMPACT_ATOMS: atom_id res chain seq x y z
N MET A 1 27.95 8.90 -70.40
CA MET A 1 28.10 7.94 -69.29
C MET A 1 28.31 8.63 -67.90
N LYS A 2 28.68 9.92 -67.81
CA LYS A 2 28.83 10.61 -66.53
C LYS A 2 27.54 11.11 -65.84
N LYS A 3 26.42 11.17 -66.57
CA LYS A 3 25.13 11.65 -66.05
C LYS A 3 24.30 10.57 -65.34
N ILE A 4 24.59 9.30 -65.54
CA ILE A 4 23.89 8.18 -64.94
C ILE A 4 24.45 7.87 -63.54
N LEU A 5 25.70 8.22 -63.28
CA LEU A 5 26.36 7.98 -61.97
C LEU A 5 25.90 8.94 -60.84
N ILE A 6 25.35 10.10 -61.23
CA ILE A 6 24.88 11.10 -60.26
C ILE A 6 23.45 10.75 -59.77
N LEU A 7 22.65 10.02 -60.58
CA LEU A 7 21.30 9.64 -60.20
C LEU A 7 21.27 8.46 -59.21
N SER A 8 22.28 7.64 -59.13
CA SER A 8 22.36 6.50 -58.21
C SER A 8 22.85 6.87 -56.79
N LEU A 9 23.48 8.05 -56.63
CA LEU A 9 23.96 8.50 -55.34
C LEU A 9 22.86 9.20 -54.47
N MET A 10 21.72 9.53 -55.10
CA MET A 10 20.62 10.22 -54.42
C MET A 10 19.59 9.29 -53.78
N ALA A 11 19.74 7.96 -53.95
CA ALA A 11 18.80 6.95 -53.46
C ALA A 11 19.14 6.38 -52.06
N ILE A 12 20.26 6.85 -51.42
CA ILE A 12 20.62 6.45 -50.06
C ILE A 12 20.45 7.68 -49.16
N VAL A 13 19.24 8.18 -49.04
CA VAL A 13 18.84 8.97 -47.89
C VAL A 13 18.61 7.97 -46.78
N PRO A 14 19.48 7.90 -45.73
CA PRO A 14 19.12 7.13 -44.57
C PRO A 14 17.85 7.76 -44.00
N ILE A 15 16.74 7.04 -44.09
CA ILE A 15 15.55 7.35 -43.31
C ILE A 15 15.99 7.13 -41.88
N LEU A 16 16.56 8.18 -41.26
CA LEU A 16 16.69 8.29 -39.82
C LEU A 16 15.25 8.32 -39.30
N ALA A 17 14.65 7.16 -39.19
CA ALA A 17 13.46 6.98 -38.39
C ALA A 17 13.89 7.38 -36.98
N THR A 18 13.70 8.65 -36.64
CA THR A 18 13.74 9.08 -35.25
C THR A 18 12.67 8.28 -34.54
N ALA A 19 13.06 7.19 -33.92
CA ALA A 19 12.17 6.44 -33.06
C ALA A 19 11.71 7.43 -31.98
N GLN A 20 10.53 8.00 -32.17
CA GLN A 20 9.94 8.93 -31.22
C GLN A 20 9.73 8.13 -29.93
N MET A 21 10.46 8.47 -28.88
CA MET A 21 10.31 7.81 -27.58
C MET A 21 8.84 7.96 -27.15
N LYS A 22 8.20 6.83 -26.90
CA LYS A 22 6.85 6.79 -26.37
C LYS A 22 6.90 6.85 -24.85
N PHE A 23 6.02 7.63 -24.27
CA PHE A 23 5.85 7.77 -22.84
C PHE A 23 4.42 7.39 -22.45
N ALA A 24 4.27 6.73 -21.33
CA ALA A 24 2.95 6.36 -20.84
C ALA A 24 2.74 6.79 -19.39
N THR A 25 1.49 6.93 -19.03
CA THR A 25 1.05 7.08 -17.64
C THR A 25 0.10 5.96 -17.27
N VAL A 26 0.05 5.65 -15.98
CA VAL A 26 -0.90 4.70 -15.42
C VAL A 26 -1.41 5.21 -14.08
N ARG A 27 -2.68 5.02 -13.79
CA ARG A 27 -3.29 5.32 -12.49
C ARG A 27 -3.19 4.08 -11.60
N LEU A 28 -2.00 3.88 -11.00
CA LEU A 28 -1.70 2.66 -10.25
C LEU A 28 -2.67 2.40 -9.10
N GLN A 29 -3.04 3.45 -8.34
CA GLN A 29 -3.94 3.29 -7.20
C GLN A 29 -5.35 2.88 -7.65
N GLU A 30 -5.86 3.46 -8.75
CA GLU A 30 -7.16 3.09 -9.32
C GLU A 30 -7.21 1.60 -9.69
N VAL A 31 -6.19 1.13 -10.43
CA VAL A 31 -6.10 -0.29 -10.81
C VAL A 31 -5.99 -1.19 -9.58
N PHE A 32 -5.14 -0.83 -8.63
CA PHE A 32 -4.94 -1.58 -7.39
C PHE A 32 -6.24 -1.74 -6.58
N ASP A 33 -7.03 -0.67 -6.46
CA ASP A 33 -8.30 -0.68 -5.71
C ASP A 33 -9.40 -1.47 -6.45
N MET A 34 -9.30 -1.59 -7.77
CA MET A 34 -10.22 -2.41 -8.56
C MET A 34 -9.96 -3.90 -8.41
N MET A 35 -8.72 -4.32 -8.13
CA MET A 35 -8.34 -5.72 -8.01
C MET A 35 -9.16 -6.44 -6.92
N PRO A 36 -9.81 -7.59 -7.23
CA PRO A 36 -10.60 -8.32 -6.23
C PRO A 36 -9.74 -8.81 -5.07
N GLU A 37 -8.48 -9.18 -5.33
CA GLU A 37 -7.52 -9.58 -4.30
C GLU A 37 -7.24 -8.46 -3.29
N THR A 38 -7.20 -7.19 -3.74
CA THR A 38 -7.03 -6.02 -2.87
C THR A 38 -8.21 -5.85 -1.93
N LYS A 39 -9.44 -6.03 -2.44
CA LYS A 39 -10.65 -5.93 -1.64
C LYS A 39 -10.71 -7.02 -0.57
N GLU A 40 -10.34 -8.25 -0.95
CA GLU A 40 -10.27 -9.37 0.00
C GLU A 40 -9.18 -9.17 1.05
N ALA A 41 -7.99 -8.72 0.64
CA ALA A 41 -6.89 -8.42 1.56
C ALA A 41 -7.28 -7.33 2.56
N ASN A 42 -7.84 -6.22 2.08
CA ASN A 42 -8.30 -5.13 2.94
C ASN A 42 -9.38 -5.58 3.94
N LYS A 43 -10.31 -6.44 3.50
CA LYS A 43 -11.31 -7.02 4.41
C LYS A 43 -10.67 -7.83 5.52
N LYS A 44 -9.69 -8.69 5.20
CA LYS A 44 -8.96 -9.48 6.21
C LYS A 44 -8.20 -8.59 7.21
N ILE A 45 -7.55 -7.54 6.71
CA ILE A 45 -6.83 -6.57 7.56
C ILE A 45 -7.80 -5.84 8.48
N GLU A 46 -8.95 -5.40 7.96
CA GLU A 46 -9.98 -4.73 8.74
C GLU A 46 -10.57 -5.65 9.83
N GLU A 47 -10.85 -6.91 9.49
CA GLU A 47 -11.35 -7.91 10.45
C GLU A 47 -10.32 -8.17 11.58
N LEU A 48 -9.03 -8.22 11.24
CA LEU A 48 -7.96 -8.36 12.22
C LEU A 48 -7.88 -7.13 13.14
N ALA A 49 -7.90 -5.93 12.56
CA ALA A 49 -7.87 -4.69 13.32
C ALA A 49 -9.06 -4.57 14.28
N LYS A 50 -10.27 -4.94 13.83
CA LYS A 50 -11.48 -4.96 14.68
C LYS A 50 -11.37 -5.95 15.84
N LYS A 51 -10.73 -7.11 15.64
CA LYS A 51 -10.49 -8.06 16.74
C LYS A 51 -9.58 -7.47 17.81
N TYR A 52 -8.48 -6.83 17.41
CA TYR A 52 -7.59 -6.15 18.33
C TYR A 52 -8.24 -4.96 19.05
N GLU A 53 -9.06 -4.20 18.33
CA GLU A 53 -9.82 -3.10 18.93
C GLU A 53 -10.81 -3.59 20.01
N ALA A 54 -11.54 -4.67 19.73
CA ALA A 54 -12.46 -5.27 20.67
C ALA A 54 -11.75 -5.78 21.93
N GLU A 55 -10.62 -6.48 21.78
CA GLU A 55 -9.81 -6.96 22.90
C GLU A 55 -9.24 -5.81 23.73
N ASN A 56 -8.69 -4.78 23.06
CA ASN A 56 -8.20 -3.59 23.76
C ASN A 56 -9.30 -2.88 24.55
N LYS A 57 -10.51 -2.82 24.02
CA LYS A 57 -11.67 -2.27 24.74
C LYS A 57 -12.00 -3.09 25.99
N THR A 58 -11.94 -4.41 25.91
CA THR A 58 -12.16 -5.33 27.04
C THR A 58 -11.11 -5.07 28.12
N LEU A 59 -9.82 -5.06 27.77
CA LEU A 59 -8.73 -4.80 28.69
C LEU A 59 -8.85 -3.43 29.39
N LYS A 60 -9.20 -2.40 28.63
CA LYS A 60 -9.44 -1.06 29.21
C LYS A 60 -10.64 -1.05 30.15
N THR A 61 -11.72 -1.73 29.82
CA THR A 61 -12.90 -1.81 30.69
C THR A 61 -12.55 -2.54 31.99
N GLU A 62 -11.76 -3.62 31.94
CA GLU A 62 -11.30 -4.30 33.15
C GLU A 62 -10.42 -3.40 34.04
N TYR A 63 -9.51 -2.65 33.41
CA TYR A 63 -8.70 -1.66 34.11
C TYR A 63 -9.58 -0.60 34.80
N GLU A 64 -10.55 -0.02 34.08
CA GLU A 64 -11.45 1.01 34.61
C GLU A 64 -12.27 0.52 35.81
N ILE A 65 -12.77 -0.71 35.77
CA ILE A 65 -13.50 -1.33 36.90
C ILE A 65 -12.57 -1.43 38.11
N LYS A 66 -11.37 -2.01 37.96
CA LYS A 66 -10.40 -2.16 39.05
C LYS A 66 -9.93 -0.81 39.60
N TYR A 67 -9.71 0.16 38.71
CA TYR A 67 -9.32 1.52 39.10
C TYR A 67 -10.43 2.21 39.89
N THR A 68 -11.67 2.12 39.44
CA THR A 68 -12.83 2.68 40.12
C THR A 68 -13.01 2.08 41.53
N ASP A 69 -12.89 0.75 41.63
CA ASP A 69 -12.98 0.07 42.94
C ASP A 69 -11.83 0.45 43.89
N TYR A 70 -10.61 0.62 43.34
CA TYR A 70 -9.49 1.11 44.10
C TYR A 70 -9.74 2.52 44.63
N VAL A 71 -10.18 3.45 43.78
CA VAL A 71 -10.45 4.84 44.17
C VAL A 71 -11.51 4.93 45.27
N LYS A 72 -12.59 4.15 45.18
CA LYS A 72 -13.67 4.13 46.19
C LYS A 72 -13.22 3.61 47.55
N SER A 73 -12.30 2.66 47.60
CA SER A 73 -11.91 1.97 48.83
C SER A 73 -10.54 2.41 49.37
N ARG A 74 -9.75 3.15 48.60
CA ARG A 74 -8.36 3.53 48.91
C ARG A 74 -8.20 4.21 50.27
N ALA A 75 -9.16 5.09 50.67
CA ALA A 75 -9.08 5.82 51.93
C ALA A 75 -9.08 4.93 53.17
N ASN A 76 -9.76 3.78 53.07
CA ASN A 76 -9.91 2.81 54.16
C ASN A 76 -9.00 1.57 54.02
N MET A 77 -8.12 1.55 53.02
CA MET A 77 -7.21 0.42 52.80
C MET A 77 -5.98 0.50 53.69
N PRO A 78 -5.56 -0.63 54.28
CA PRO A 78 -4.23 -0.75 54.88
C PRO A 78 -3.14 -0.45 53.84
N GLN A 79 -2.02 0.14 54.29
CA GLN A 79 -0.94 0.61 53.42
C GLN A 79 -0.39 -0.50 52.48
N ASN A 80 -0.19 -1.70 53.00
CA ASN A 80 0.30 -2.84 52.23
C ASN A 80 -0.68 -3.29 51.15
N ILE A 81 -1.99 -3.25 51.42
CA ILE A 81 -3.02 -3.58 50.44
C ILE A 81 -3.09 -2.50 49.36
N ARG A 82 -3.00 -1.22 49.76
CA ARG A 82 -2.97 -0.09 48.82
C ARG A 82 -1.81 -0.20 47.85
N ALA A 83 -0.58 -0.40 48.35
CA ALA A 83 0.61 -0.55 47.54
C ALA A 83 0.49 -1.71 46.54
N ARG A 84 -0.07 -2.85 46.98
CA ARG A 84 -0.33 -4.00 46.10
C ARG A 84 -1.33 -3.67 44.96
N ARG A 85 -2.41 -2.94 45.27
CA ARG A 85 -3.42 -2.53 44.28
C ARG A 85 -2.87 -1.52 43.29
N GLU A 86 -2.05 -0.58 43.74
CA GLU A 86 -1.37 0.38 42.88
C GLU A 86 -0.41 -0.33 41.92
N GLN A 87 0.34 -1.30 42.42
CA GLN A 87 1.22 -2.13 41.55
C GLN A 87 0.42 -2.96 40.54
N GLU A 88 -0.70 -3.58 40.96
CA GLU A 88 -1.59 -4.34 40.04
C GLU A 88 -2.11 -3.45 38.90
N LEU A 89 -2.60 -2.24 39.21
CA LEU A 89 -3.09 -1.27 38.25
C LEU A 89 -1.98 -0.82 37.28
N MET A 90 -0.78 -0.57 37.79
CA MET A 90 0.37 -0.22 36.97
C MET A 90 0.73 -1.36 35.97
N LEU A 91 0.74 -2.60 36.43
CA LEU A 91 1.03 -3.76 35.57
C LEU A 91 -0.04 -3.97 34.51
N ILE A 92 -1.32 -3.76 34.81
CA ILE A 92 -2.40 -3.85 33.84
C ILE A 92 -2.27 -2.73 32.81
N SER A 93 -1.99 -1.49 33.23
CA SER A 93 -1.76 -0.38 32.31
C SER A 93 -0.62 -0.66 31.34
N GLN A 94 0.51 -1.16 31.85
CA GLN A 94 1.65 -1.55 31.03
C GLN A 94 1.28 -2.66 30.05
N SER A 95 0.54 -3.67 30.49
CA SER A 95 0.08 -4.77 29.64
C SER A 95 -0.83 -4.29 28.51
N ILE A 96 -1.67 -3.27 28.74
CA ILE A 96 -2.51 -2.66 27.70
C ILE A 96 -1.65 -1.95 26.64
N GLU A 97 -0.63 -1.19 27.09
CA GLU A 97 0.31 -0.52 26.19
C GLU A 97 1.10 -1.52 25.32
N ASP A 98 1.63 -2.56 25.96
CA ASP A 98 2.36 -3.63 25.28
C ASP A 98 1.47 -4.37 24.27
N PHE A 99 0.23 -4.68 24.65
CA PHE A 99 -0.77 -5.28 23.75
C PHE A 99 -1.03 -4.40 22.52
N MET A 100 -1.22 -3.10 22.72
CA MET A 100 -1.45 -2.16 21.62
C MET A 100 -0.28 -2.11 20.64
N MET A 101 0.96 -2.14 21.16
CA MET A 101 2.17 -2.16 20.33
C MET A 101 2.26 -3.44 19.52
N VAL A 102 2.01 -4.60 20.14
CA VAL A 102 2.00 -5.90 19.45
C VAL A 102 0.90 -5.94 18.40
N ALA A 103 -0.31 -5.48 18.72
CA ALA A 103 -1.45 -5.44 17.79
C ALA A 103 -1.15 -4.57 16.56
N GLN A 104 -0.60 -3.38 16.74
CA GLN A 104 -0.22 -2.48 15.64
C GLN A 104 0.84 -3.12 14.74
N ASN A 105 1.87 -3.75 15.32
CA ASN A 105 2.92 -4.41 14.56
C ASN A 105 2.37 -5.60 13.78
N ASP A 106 1.49 -6.41 14.37
CA ASP A 106 0.89 -7.56 13.67
C ASP A 106 0.00 -7.12 12.52
N VAL A 107 -0.88 -6.11 12.72
CA VAL A 107 -1.70 -5.56 11.64
C VAL A 107 -0.84 -5.04 10.50
N LYS A 108 0.25 -4.32 10.80
CA LYS A 108 1.19 -3.82 9.79
C LYS A 108 1.88 -4.97 9.04
N GLN A 109 2.33 -5.98 9.75
CA GLN A 109 2.98 -7.16 9.14
C GLN A 109 2.00 -7.92 8.23
N GLN A 110 0.77 -8.14 8.69
CA GLN A 110 -0.27 -8.78 7.88
C GLN A 110 -0.63 -7.95 6.64
N GLN A 111 -0.68 -6.64 6.78
CA GLN A 111 -0.88 -5.72 5.65
C GLN A 111 0.23 -5.87 4.60
N GLU A 112 1.49 -5.88 5.02
CA GLU A 112 2.62 -6.07 4.12
C GLU A 112 2.57 -7.45 3.42
N LEU A 113 2.31 -8.51 4.17
CA LEU A 113 2.22 -9.88 3.64
C LEU A 113 1.09 -10.05 2.62
N LEU A 114 -0.06 -9.46 2.86
CA LEU A 114 -1.22 -9.59 1.98
C LEU A 114 -1.15 -8.69 0.74
N LEU A 115 -0.64 -7.47 0.88
CA LEU A 115 -0.64 -6.49 -0.21
C LEU A 115 0.60 -6.57 -1.10
N LEU A 116 1.74 -7.07 -0.61
CA LEU A 116 2.98 -7.16 -1.40
C LEU A 116 2.81 -8.02 -2.67
N PRO A 117 2.25 -9.24 -2.62
CA PRO A 117 2.07 -10.05 -3.83
C PRO A 117 1.11 -9.39 -4.83
N ILE A 118 0.09 -8.67 -4.37
CA ILE A 118 -0.86 -7.95 -5.22
C ILE A 118 -0.17 -6.80 -5.93
N LYS A 119 0.64 -6.01 -5.21
CA LYS A 119 1.47 -4.95 -5.80
C LYS A 119 2.45 -5.51 -6.83
N THR A 120 3.07 -6.65 -6.53
CA THR A 120 3.99 -7.31 -7.47
C THR A 120 3.26 -7.69 -8.75
N LYS A 121 2.09 -8.34 -8.66
CA LYS A 121 1.24 -8.71 -9.81
C LYS A 121 0.86 -7.48 -10.64
N LEU A 122 0.48 -6.36 -10.01
CA LEU A 122 0.18 -5.11 -10.69
C LEU A 122 1.41 -4.56 -11.43
N MET A 123 2.58 -4.53 -10.78
CA MET A 123 3.81 -4.02 -11.39
C MET A 123 4.28 -4.89 -12.56
N GLU A 124 4.08 -6.20 -12.49
CA GLU A 124 4.36 -7.11 -13.61
C GLU A 124 3.43 -6.84 -14.79
N ALA A 125 2.15 -6.58 -14.56
CA ALA A 125 1.22 -6.21 -15.62
C ALA A 125 1.61 -4.87 -16.28
N VAL A 126 1.98 -3.86 -15.48
CA VAL A 126 2.47 -2.57 -15.99
C VAL A 126 3.72 -2.75 -16.84
N LYS A 127 4.67 -3.56 -16.36
CA LYS A 127 5.90 -3.86 -17.09
C LYS A 127 5.59 -4.56 -18.42
N SER A 128 4.73 -5.57 -18.42
CA SER A 128 4.33 -6.30 -19.64
C SER A 128 3.73 -5.35 -20.67
N ILE A 129 2.79 -4.48 -20.27
CA ILE A 129 2.18 -3.48 -21.17
C ILE A 129 3.23 -2.44 -21.62
N GLY A 130 4.15 -2.06 -20.74
CA GLY A 130 5.27 -1.20 -21.08
C GLY A 130 6.15 -1.76 -22.20
N ASP A 131 6.55 -3.02 -22.03
CA ASP A 131 7.38 -3.75 -23.01
C ASP A 131 6.63 -3.97 -24.34
N GLU A 132 5.37 -4.44 -24.30
CA GLU A 132 4.53 -4.68 -25.46
C GLU A 132 4.25 -3.40 -26.27
N GLY A 133 4.06 -2.26 -25.58
CA GLY A 133 3.80 -0.96 -26.21
C GLY A 133 5.05 -0.23 -26.70
N GLY A 134 6.25 -0.72 -26.32
CA GLY A 134 7.52 -0.08 -26.65
C GLY A 134 7.68 1.30 -25.99
N TYR A 135 7.14 1.48 -24.78
CA TYR A 135 7.28 2.71 -24.03
C TYR A 135 8.67 2.81 -23.39
N ALA A 136 9.29 3.99 -23.55
CA ALA A 136 10.56 4.28 -22.90
C ALA A 136 10.41 4.41 -21.37
N PHE A 137 9.27 4.96 -20.93
CA PHE A 137 8.90 5.11 -19.53
C PHE A 137 7.39 4.95 -19.34
N VAL A 138 7.01 4.31 -18.22
CA VAL A 138 5.65 4.30 -17.68
C VAL A 138 5.72 4.94 -16.29
N ILE A 139 4.94 5.99 -16.08
CA ILE A 139 4.96 6.79 -14.86
C ILE A 139 3.59 6.73 -14.18
N ASP A 140 3.59 6.57 -12.85
CA ASP A 140 2.36 6.72 -12.08
C ASP A 140 1.85 8.15 -12.15
N GLU A 141 0.63 8.33 -12.67
CA GLU A 141 0.05 9.67 -12.88
C GLU A 141 -0.05 10.48 -11.59
N ALA A 142 -0.27 9.82 -10.46
CA ALA A 142 -0.33 10.48 -9.15
C ALA A 142 1.00 11.12 -8.71
N LYS A 143 2.13 10.76 -9.35
CA LYS A 143 3.46 11.32 -9.06
C LYS A 143 3.88 12.42 -10.04
N MET A 144 3.03 12.74 -11.01
CA MET A 144 3.32 13.77 -12.02
C MET A 144 2.75 15.12 -11.58
N LEU A 145 3.58 16.15 -11.64
CA LEU A 145 3.14 17.54 -11.46
C LEU A 145 2.48 18.11 -12.72
N TYR A 146 2.86 17.60 -13.89
CA TYR A 146 2.35 18.03 -15.19
C TYR A 146 2.44 16.89 -16.19
N LYS A 147 1.43 16.77 -17.05
CA LYS A 147 1.34 15.78 -18.13
C LYS A 147 1.15 16.49 -19.46
N GLY A 148 2.12 16.37 -20.36
CA GLY A 148 2.04 16.87 -21.72
C GLY A 148 1.24 15.95 -22.65
N VAL A 149 1.00 16.43 -23.88
CA VAL A 149 0.19 15.72 -24.90
C VAL A 149 0.81 14.41 -25.42
N ASN A 150 2.12 14.20 -25.16
CA ASN A 150 2.86 13.04 -25.70
C ASN A 150 2.82 11.83 -24.78
N PHE A 151 2.03 11.85 -23.71
CA PHE A 151 1.85 10.71 -22.79
C PHE A 151 0.56 9.97 -23.13
N GLU A 152 0.67 8.66 -23.33
CA GLU A 152 -0.46 7.76 -23.47
C GLU A 152 -0.90 7.22 -22.11
N ASP A 153 -2.19 7.23 -21.82
CA ASP A 153 -2.74 6.60 -20.61
C ASP A 153 -2.99 5.11 -20.88
N ILE A 154 -2.20 4.25 -20.26
CA ILE A 154 -2.28 2.80 -20.42
C ILE A 154 -3.09 2.10 -19.33
N THR A 155 -3.80 2.84 -18.48
CA THR A 155 -4.55 2.29 -17.34
C THR A 155 -5.51 1.19 -17.78
N VAL A 156 -6.28 1.40 -18.86
CA VAL A 156 -7.26 0.42 -19.37
C VAL A 156 -6.57 -0.86 -19.89
N PHE A 157 -5.39 -0.73 -20.50
CA PHE A 157 -4.63 -1.89 -20.97
C PHE A 157 -4.09 -2.72 -19.78
N VAL A 158 -3.65 -2.06 -18.71
CA VAL A 158 -3.22 -2.74 -17.48
C VAL A 158 -4.40 -3.43 -16.80
N GLN A 159 -5.57 -2.77 -16.74
CA GLN A 159 -6.79 -3.38 -16.22
C GLN A 159 -7.16 -4.63 -17.01
N ALA A 160 -7.20 -4.54 -18.34
CA ALA A 160 -7.50 -5.69 -19.21
C ALA A 160 -6.49 -6.84 -19.02
N LYS A 161 -5.20 -6.53 -18.87
CA LYS A 161 -4.14 -7.52 -18.62
C LYS A 161 -4.35 -8.26 -17.29
N LEU A 162 -4.93 -7.60 -16.29
CA LEU A 162 -5.26 -8.16 -14.98
C LEU A 162 -6.61 -8.87 -14.93
N GLY A 163 -7.43 -8.77 -16.01
CA GLY A 163 -8.76 -9.35 -16.10
C GLY A 163 -9.83 -8.56 -15.32
N LEU A 164 -9.64 -7.23 -15.24
CA LEU A 164 -10.55 -6.29 -14.55
C LEU A 164 -11.54 -5.66 -15.51
#